data_ef3930e9d00d927f519950089d2bece4
#
_entry.id   ef3930e9d00d927f519950089d2bece4
#
_cell.length_a   1.000
_cell.length_b   1.000
_cell.length_c   1.000
_cell.angle_alpha   90.00
_cell.angle_beta   90.00
_cell.angle_gamma   90.00
#
_symmetry.space_group_name_H-M   'P 1'
#
loop_
_entity.id
_entity.type
_entity.pdbx_description
1 polymer ?
#
loop_
_entity_poly.entity_id
_entity_poly.type
_entity_poly.pdbx_seq_one_letter_code
_entity_poly.pdbx_strand_id
1 'polypeptide(L)'
;MLKKLTSHVSSLSSKNYIQGMSKIGIVLATYNGEKYLSQMLDSLLAQTRPADFIVAVEDGSTDNTANILESYKDRLPLQIARFPKNQGHRAAFAKSLEIAQPLLGDSDMIALADQDDIWLPQKLQILEETLQQTDANLVFGDAQVIDGKGKIIGESWRQMSGIPENLSLRAILTGYTNVTGCMTIFKAKLLKQILPIPEQVAVHDQWITFCASLDAPNNKGIKSISAPVIQYRIHGENAIGLGQTHTWTGNLKLNLQWAKMILTTPHFETLSPSDQEFVKRYIAYVNDLLSKPFIPQYLVWIARNASSIYPHVKGIPGKILHILYGIVGASIITKISGKR
;
A
#
# COMPACT_ATOMS: atom_id res chain seq x y z
N MET A 1 44.92 26.42 35.14
CA MET A 1 44.65 24.97 35.09
C MET A 1 43.31 24.74 34.36
N LEU A 2 43.12 25.32 33.17
CA LEU A 2 41.84 25.31 32.39
C LEU A 2 42.13 25.42 30.88
N LYS A 3 43.05 24.58 30.34
CA LYS A 3 43.41 24.54 28.91
C LYS A 3 43.83 23.15 28.42
N LYS A 4 43.26 22.04 28.97
CA LYS A 4 43.57 20.68 28.52
C LYS A 4 42.37 19.75 28.44
N LEU A 5 41.15 20.27 28.25
CA LEU A 5 39.92 19.46 28.15
C LEU A 5 39.10 19.66 26.83
N THR A 6 39.68 20.35 25.83
CA THR A 6 38.95 20.63 24.57
C THR A 6 39.56 19.98 23.33
N SER A 7 40.47 19.02 23.43
CA SER A 7 41.10 18.38 22.26
C SER A 7 40.85 16.87 22.12
N HIS A 8 39.87 16.27 22.83
CA HIS A 8 39.60 14.83 22.77
C HIS A 8 38.15 14.45 22.36
N VAL A 9 37.35 15.42 21.93
CA VAL A 9 35.94 15.15 21.52
C VAL A 9 35.72 15.26 20.02
N SER A 10 36.72 15.66 19.22
CA SER A 10 36.54 15.95 17.79
C SER A 10 37.07 14.89 16.82
N SER A 11 37.45 13.68 17.26
CA SER A 11 37.93 12.63 16.32
C SER A 11 37.23 11.27 16.42
N LEU A 12 36.10 11.15 17.12
CA LEU A 12 35.39 9.88 17.31
C LEU A 12 33.99 9.82 16.65
N SER A 13 33.59 10.82 15.86
CA SER A 13 32.18 10.86 15.44
C SER A 13 31.86 10.55 13.96
N SER A 14 32.84 10.40 13.06
CA SER A 14 32.47 10.29 11.65
C SER A 14 32.73 8.95 10.95
N LYS A 15 33.37 7.97 11.61
CA LYS A 15 33.63 6.67 10.99
C LYS A 15 32.87 5.49 11.59
N ASN A 16 32.34 5.59 12.81
CA ASN A 16 31.59 4.47 13.44
C ASN A 16 30.07 4.58 13.34
N TYR A 17 29.53 5.66 12.77
CA TYR A 17 28.07 5.82 12.58
C TYR A 17 27.53 5.16 11.31
N ILE A 18 28.39 4.78 10.36
CA ILE A 18 27.99 4.27 9.05
C ILE A 18 27.86 2.72 9.01
N GLN A 19 28.37 2.02 10.00
CA GLN A 19 28.44 0.54 9.97
C GLN A 19 27.21 -0.18 10.58
N GLY A 20 26.13 0.55 10.92
CA GLY A 20 24.93 -0.01 11.56
C GLY A 20 23.58 0.54 11.07
N MET A 21 23.55 1.46 10.11
CA MET A 21 22.28 1.99 9.59
C MET A 21 21.71 1.06 8.53
N SER A 22 20.40 0.72 8.67
CA SER A 22 19.67 -0.01 7.65
C SER A 22 19.59 0.78 6.35
N LYS A 23 19.72 0.12 5.21
CA LYS A 23 19.53 0.75 3.90
C LYS A 23 18.06 1.00 3.62
N ILE A 24 17.78 2.06 2.88
CA ILE A 24 16.46 2.32 2.32
C ILE A 24 16.56 2.29 0.80
N GLY A 25 15.91 1.32 0.17
CA GLY A 25 15.68 1.30 -1.27
C GLY A 25 14.35 1.94 -1.62
N ILE A 26 14.28 2.65 -2.74
CA ILE A 26 13.02 3.08 -3.34
C ILE A 26 12.77 2.24 -4.58
N VAL A 27 11.52 1.77 -4.76
CA VAL A 27 11.06 1.18 -6.02
C VAL A 27 10.00 2.10 -6.65
N LEU A 28 10.18 2.38 -7.93
CA LEU A 28 9.39 3.32 -8.71
C LEU A 28 8.90 2.65 -9.99
N ALA A 29 7.61 2.72 -10.26
CA ALA A 29 7.02 2.34 -11.54
C ALA A 29 6.65 3.59 -12.35
N THR A 30 7.00 3.63 -13.65
CA THR A 30 6.69 4.76 -14.52
C THR A 30 6.08 4.31 -15.84
N TYR A 31 5.06 5.03 -16.29
CA TYR A 31 4.43 4.85 -17.59
C TYR A 31 3.75 6.16 -18.02
N ASN A 32 4.16 6.75 -19.15
CA ASN A 32 3.65 8.01 -19.68
C ASN A 32 3.55 9.11 -18.60
N GLY A 33 4.65 9.27 -17.84
CA GLY A 33 4.71 10.15 -16.68
C GLY A 33 5.36 11.50 -16.91
N GLU A 34 5.68 11.89 -18.16
CA GLU A 34 6.49 13.09 -18.48
C GLU A 34 6.00 14.35 -17.76
N LYS A 35 4.71 14.45 -17.52
CA LYS A 35 4.07 15.64 -16.93
C LYS A 35 4.46 15.91 -15.48
N TYR A 36 4.68 14.86 -14.68
CA TYR A 36 4.86 14.98 -13.23
C TYR A 36 6.17 14.40 -12.72
N LEU A 37 6.80 13.50 -13.50
CA LEU A 37 7.94 12.71 -13.08
C LEU A 37 9.13 13.55 -12.60
N SER A 38 9.45 14.67 -13.29
CA SER A 38 10.55 15.55 -12.85
C SER A 38 10.29 16.12 -11.45
N GLN A 39 9.05 16.54 -11.16
CA GLN A 39 8.67 17.09 -9.87
C GLN A 39 8.75 16.03 -8.76
N MET A 40 8.36 14.80 -9.07
CA MET A 40 8.49 13.65 -8.19
C MET A 40 9.95 13.35 -7.90
N LEU A 41 10.82 13.24 -8.92
CA LEU A 41 12.27 12.96 -8.77
C LEU A 41 12.99 14.07 -7.99
N ASP A 42 12.64 15.35 -8.20
CA ASP A 42 13.16 16.47 -7.42
C ASP A 42 12.76 16.35 -5.93
N SER A 43 11.57 15.82 -5.64
CA SER A 43 11.15 15.58 -4.26
C SER A 43 11.93 14.45 -3.57
N LEU A 44 12.46 13.49 -4.33
CA LEU A 44 13.38 12.47 -3.79
C LEU A 44 14.75 13.07 -3.47
N LEU A 45 15.25 14.02 -4.28
CA LEU A 45 16.48 14.74 -3.98
C LEU A 45 16.38 15.59 -2.70
N ALA A 46 15.19 16.06 -2.38
CA ALA A 46 14.92 16.92 -1.23
C ALA A 46 14.74 16.16 0.09
N GLN A 47 14.87 14.82 0.11
CA GLN A 47 14.68 14.03 1.32
C GLN A 47 15.76 14.30 2.37
N THR A 48 15.36 14.53 3.64
CA THR A 48 16.27 14.71 4.78
C THR A 48 17.04 13.42 5.12
N ARG A 49 16.44 12.26 4.86
CA ARG A 49 17.06 10.93 4.83
C ARG A 49 17.08 10.47 3.35
N PRO A 50 18.21 10.61 2.65
CA PRO A 50 18.31 10.15 1.26
C PRO A 50 18.12 8.63 1.14
N ALA A 51 17.59 8.16 0.02
CA ALA A 51 17.59 6.74 -0.30
C ALA A 51 19.02 6.25 -0.61
N ASP A 52 19.32 5.01 -0.26
CA ASP A 52 20.62 4.39 -0.56
C ASP A 52 20.69 3.92 -2.03
N PHE A 53 19.55 3.57 -2.62
CA PHE A 53 19.39 3.28 -4.05
C PHE A 53 17.92 3.45 -4.47
N ILE A 54 17.71 3.63 -5.77
CA ILE A 54 16.39 3.73 -6.38
C ILE A 54 16.36 2.77 -7.58
N VAL A 55 15.36 1.88 -7.64
CA VAL A 55 15.09 1.04 -8.81
C VAL A 55 13.83 1.56 -9.49
N ALA A 56 13.98 2.13 -10.68
CA ALA A 56 12.87 2.53 -11.52
C ALA A 56 12.63 1.50 -12.63
N VAL A 57 11.38 1.07 -12.80
CA VAL A 57 10.96 0.31 -13.97
C VAL A 57 10.10 1.20 -14.85
N GLU A 58 10.62 1.46 -16.06
CA GLU A 58 9.95 2.19 -17.12
C GLU A 58 9.13 1.18 -17.95
N ASP A 59 7.80 1.33 -17.96
CA ASP A 59 6.84 0.33 -18.45
C ASP A 59 6.44 0.56 -19.92
N GLY A 60 7.42 0.84 -20.81
CA GLY A 60 7.19 0.98 -22.24
C GLY A 60 6.47 2.28 -22.61
N SER A 61 6.86 3.41 -22.03
CA SER A 61 6.30 4.74 -22.31
C SER A 61 6.53 5.18 -23.76
N THR A 62 5.58 5.97 -24.26
CA THR A 62 5.63 6.57 -25.59
C THR A 62 5.92 8.07 -25.58
N ASP A 63 5.98 8.66 -24.38
CA ASP A 63 6.31 10.07 -24.14
C ASP A 63 7.79 10.25 -23.70
N ASN A 64 8.11 11.40 -23.12
CA ASN A 64 9.50 11.71 -22.72
C ASN A 64 9.92 11.08 -21.36
N THR A 65 9.11 10.21 -20.76
CA THR A 65 9.36 9.58 -19.44
C THR A 65 10.75 8.95 -19.35
N ALA A 66 11.15 8.17 -20.35
CA ALA A 66 12.42 7.48 -20.35
C ALA A 66 13.63 8.45 -20.32
N ASN A 67 13.57 9.54 -21.09
CA ASN A 67 14.64 10.54 -21.13
C ASN A 67 14.71 11.33 -19.81
N ILE A 68 13.56 11.60 -19.18
CA ILE A 68 13.52 12.24 -17.86
C ILE A 68 14.26 11.36 -16.85
N LEU A 69 13.95 10.06 -16.76
CA LEU A 69 14.66 9.14 -15.86
C LEU A 69 16.16 9.14 -16.09
N GLU A 70 16.61 9.08 -17.36
CA GLU A 70 18.05 9.10 -17.71
C GLU A 70 18.74 10.38 -17.22
N SER A 71 18.08 11.53 -17.32
CA SER A 71 18.64 12.83 -16.91
C SER A 71 18.88 12.98 -15.40
N TYR A 72 18.30 12.08 -14.57
CA TYR A 72 18.48 12.11 -13.11
C TYR A 72 19.54 11.13 -12.61
N LYS A 73 20.16 10.29 -13.45
CA LYS A 73 21.15 9.28 -13.03
C LYS A 73 22.36 9.85 -12.30
N ASP A 74 22.81 11.02 -12.69
CA ASP A 74 23.96 11.67 -12.06
C ASP A 74 23.59 12.38 -10.73
N ARG A 75 22.29 12.54 -10.45
CA ARG A 75 21.77 13.27 -9.30
C ARG A 75 21.17 12.35 -8.23
N LEU A 76 20.64 11.20 -8.63
CA LEU A 76 20.02 10.18 -7.79
C LEU A 76 20.74 8.84 -7.94
N PRO A 77 20.80 8.00 -6.91
CA PRO A 77 21.35 6.63 -7.00
C PRO A 77 20.38 5.72 -7.77
N LEU A 78 20.11 6.04 -9.02
CA LEU A 78 19.01 5.52 -9.85
C LEU A 78 19.48 4.41 -10.79
N GLN A 79 18.91 3.22 -10.62
CA GLN A 79 18.99 2.11 -11.56
C GLN A 79 17.67 2.03 -12.34
N ILE A 80 17.77 2.02 -13.69
CA ILE A 80 16.60 1.98 -14.58
C ILE A 80 16.56 0.62 -15.28
N ALA A 81 15.41 -0.06 -15.19
CA ALA A 81 15.05 -1.18 -16.04
C ALA A 81 13.86 -0.79 -16.92
N ARG A 82 13.74 -1.42 -18.10
CA ARG A 82 12.70 -1.06 -19.08
C ARG A 82 11.98 -2.30 -19.59
N PHE A 83 10.66 -2.20 -19.71
CA PHE A 83 9.89 -3.14 -20.50
C PHE A 83 9.78 -2.67 -21.96
N PRO A 84 9.80 -3.59 -22.93
CA PRO A 84 9.66 -3.22 -24.34
C PRO A 84 8.25 -2.71 -24.69
N LYS A 85 7.26 -3.00 -23.84
CA LYS A 85 5.85 -2.57 -23.96
C LYS A 85 5.21 -2.56 -22.59
N ASN A 86 4.12 -1.81 -22.43
CA ASN A 86 3.37 -1.73 -21.18
C ASN A 86 2.92 -3.13 -20.70
N GLN A 87 3.26 -3.46 -19.45
CA GLN A 87 2.89 -4.66 -18.70
C GLN A 87 1.96 -4.36 -17.53
N GLY A 88 1.73 -3.08 -17.23
CA GLY A 88 0.94 -2.57 -16.14
C GLY A 88 1.71 -2.39 -14.83
N HIS A 89 1.19 -1.50 -13.99
CA HIS A 89 1.85 -1.07 -12.75
C HIS A 89 2.22 -2.24 -11.83
N ARG A 90 1.39 -3.27 -11.71
CA ARG A 90 1.69 -4.47 -10.90
C ARG A 90 2.98 -5.16 -11.37
N ALA A 91 3.13 -5.35 -12.69
CA ALA A 91 4.31 -6.01 -13.25
C ALA A 91 5.56 -5.12 -13.09
N ALA A 92 5.42 -3.81 -13.24
CA ALA A 92 6.51 -2.86 -13.05
C ALA A 92 6.99 -2.85 -11.58
N PHE A 93 6.07 -2.82 -10.60
CA PHE A 93 6.44 -2.95 -9.19
C PHE A 93 7.02 -4.32 -8.84
N ALA A 94 6.46 -5.41 -9.35
CA ALA A 94 7.03 -6.74 -9.15
C ALA A 94 8.48 -6.80 -9.65
N LYS A 95 8.74 -6.30 -10.86
CA LYS A 95 10.07 -6.25 -11.45
C LYS A 95 11.04 -5.38 -10.67
N SER A 96 10.60 -4.20 -10.21
CA SER A 96 11.46 -3.32 -9.40
C SER A 96 11.82 -3.95 -8.05
N LEU A 97 10.89 -4.66 -7.39
CA LEU A 97 11.14 -5.39 -6.15
C LEU A 97 12.09 -6.58 -6.38
N GLU A 98 11.96 -7.33 -7.49
CA GLU A 98 12.89 -8.40 -7.86
C GLU A 98 14.33 -7.89 -8.03
N ILE A 99 14.50 -6.73 -8.68
CA ILE A 99 15.81 -6.09 -8.88
C ILE A 99 16.37 -5.57 -7.55
N ALA A 100 15.52 -5.02 -6.68
CA ALA A 100 15.92 -4.47 -5.38
C ALA A 100 16.30 -5.58 -4.37
N GLN A 101 15.66 -6.75 -4.43
CA GLN A 101 15.83 -7.83 -3.44
C GLN A 101 17.29 -8.22 -3.16
N PRO A 102 18.16 -8.47 -4.17
CA PRO A 102 19.55 -8.86 -3.92
C PRO A 102 20.44 -7.73 -3.35
N LEU A 103 19.96 -6.49 -3.34
CA LEU A 103 20.68 -5.32 -2.81
C LEU A 103 20.47 -5.11 -1.30
N LEU A 104 19.56 -5.87 -0.69
CA LEU A 104 18.99 -5.65 0.65
C LEU A 104 19.19 -6.85 1.56
N GLY A 105 19.49 -6.56 2.82
CA GLY A 105 19.40 -7.50 3.93
C GLY A 105 18.04 -7.44 4.63
N ASP A 106 17.78 -8.40 5.52
CA ASP A 106 16.48 -8.53 6.22
C ASP A 106 16.12 -7.30 7.10
N SER A 107 17.12 -6.57 7.59
CA SER A 107 16.94 -5.33 8.38
C SER A 107 16.75 -4.08 7.55
N ASP A 108 17.02 -4.14 6.24
CA ASP A 108 16.86 -3.00 5.34
C ASP A 108 15.37 -2.74 5.02
N MET A 109 15.11 -1.66 4.32
CA MET A 109 13.74 -1.16 4.09
C MET A 109 13.51 -0.81 2.63
N ILE A 110 12.24 -0.88 2.22
CA ILE A 110 11.79 -0.47 0.88
C ILE A 110 10.63 0.51 1.01
N ALA A 111 10.71 1.62 0.29
CA ALA A 111 9.62 2.55 0.07
C ALA A 111 9.11 2.43 -1.37
N LEU A 112 7.78 2.51 -1.54
CA LEU A 112 7.14 2.50 -2.84
C LEU A 112 6.91 3.93 -3.33
N ALA A 113 7.05 4.15 -4.62
CA ALA A 113 6.89 5.45 -5.26
C ALA A 113 6.03 5.37 -6.51
N ASP A 114 5.03 6.24 -6.60
CA ASP A 114 4.29 6.52 -7.84
C ASP A 114 4.92 7.74 -8.53
N GLN A 115 4.75 7.85 -9.84
CA GLN A 115 5.46 8.83 -10.68
C GLN A 115 4.92 10.26 -10.61
N ASP A 116 3.78 10.49 -9.98
CA ASP A 116 2.95 11.70 -10.07
C ASP A 116 2.77 12.44 -8.74
N ASP A 117 3.24 11.86 -7.62
CA ASP A 117 3.17 12.45 -6.29
C ASP A 117 4.38 13.35 -5.99
N ILE A 118 4.27 14.15 -4.93
CA ILE A 118 5.39 14.93 -4.38
C ILE A 118 5.69 14.42 -2.97
N TRP A 119 6.88 13.92 -2.72
CA TRP A 119 7.27 13.48 -1.39
C TRP A 119 7.60 14.66 -0.47
N LEU A 120 7.07 14.65 0.75
CA LEU A 120 7.46 15.65 1.75
C LEU A 120 8.88 15.36 2.24
N PRO A 121 9.70 16.38 2.55
CA PRO A 121 11.13 16.22 2.83
C PRO A 121 11.47 15.21 3.93
N GLN A 122 10.63 15.07 4.96
CA GLN A 122 10.87 14.17 6.09
C GLN A 122 10.25 12.77 5.90
N LYS A 123 9.68 12.43 4.73
CA LYS A 123 8.97 11.16 4.54
C LYS A 123 9.78 9.95 4.94
N LEU A 124 10.96 9.76 4.34
CA LEU A 124 11.79 8.58 4.63
C LEU A 124 12.24 8.55 6.09
N GLN A 125 12.63 9.69 6.64
CA GLN A 125 13.07 9.80 8.03
C GLN A 125 11.95 9.38 9.01
N ILE A 126 10.76 9.97 8.89
CA ILE A 126 9.63 9.69 9.79
C ILE A 126 9.19 8.22 9.69
N LEU A 127 9.12 7.68 8.49
CA LEU A 127 8.71 6.30 8.27
C LEU A 127 9.77 5.30 8.77
N GLU A 128 11.07 5.56 8.53
CA GLU A 128 12.18 4.76 9.05
C GLU A 128 12.17 4.73 10.58
N GLU A 129 12.17 5.90 11.23
CA GLU A 129 12.14 6.02 12.69
C GLU A 129 10.94 5.26 13.29
N THR A 130 9.75 5.41 12.69
CA THR A 130 8.56 4.70 13.17
C THR A 130 8.70 3.18 13.01
N LEU A 131 9.26 2.70 11.89
CA LEU A 131 9.44 1.27 11.63
C LEU A 131 10.48 0.65 12.58
N GLN A 132 11.51 1.41 12.96
CA GLN A 132 12.55 0.98 13.91
C GLN A 132 12.03 0.98 15.35
N GLN A 133 11.15 1.92 15.72
CA GLN A 133 10.61 2.06 17.07
C GLN A 133 9.42 1.13 17.36
N THR A 134 8.96 0.38 16.37
CA THR A 134 7.79 -0.50 16.49
C THR A 134 8.10 -1.92 16.00
N ASP A 135 7.28 -2.88 16.42
CA ASP A 135 7.34 -4.26 15.91
C ASP A 135 6.72 -4.41 14.51
N ALA A 136 6.29 -3.31 13.89
CA ALA A 136 5.65 -3.34 12.58
C ALA A 136 6.61 -3.86 11.49
N ASN A 137 6.03 -4.50 10.49
CA ASN A 137 6.71 -4.91 9.26
C ASN A 137 6.52 -3.87 8.15
N LEU A 138 5.43 -3.09 8.23
CA LEU A 138 5.05 -2.03 7.31
C LEU A 138 4.55 -0.82 8.09
N VAL A 139 5.00 0.37 7.71
CA VAL A 139 4.50 1.67 8.20
C VAL A 139 3.98 2.47 7.02
N PHE A 140 2.88 3.16 7.21
CA PHE A 140 2.36 4.10 6.23
C PHE A 140 1.84 5.38 6.87
N GLY A 141 1.98 6.48 6.13
CA GLY A 141 1.54 7.81 6.54
C GLY A 141 0.16 8.19 5.99
N ASP A 142 -0.17 9.46 6.16
CA ASP A 142 -1.27 10.13 5.46
C ASP A 142 -0.71 10.95 4.29
N ALA A 143 -1.57 11.64 3.55
CA ALA A 143 -1.18 12.55 2.49
C ALA A 143 -2.00 13.83 2.52
N GLN A 144 -1.38 14.95 2.15
CA GLN A 144 -2.12 16.08 1.62
C GLN A 144 -2.59 15.74 0.20
N VAL A 145 -3.78 16.16 -0.18
CA VAL A 145 -4.31 15.91 -1.52
C VAL A 145 -4.14 17.16 -2.38
N ILE A 146 -3.54 16.99 -3.55
CA ILE A 146 -3.35 18.08 -4.52
C ILE A 146 -4.05 17.78 -5.84
N ASP A 147 -4.45 18.84 -6.55
CA ASP A 147 -4.96 18.70 -7.91
C ASP A 147 -3.83 18.54 -8.95
N GLY A 148 -4.18 18.38 -10.23
CA GLY A 148 -3.23 18.27 -11.34
C GLY A 148 -2.32 19.48 -11.52
N LYS A 149 -2.61 20.64 -10.88
CA LYS A 149 -1.78 21.85 -10.88
C LYS A 149 -0.93 21.99 -9.62
N GLY A 150 -1.03 21.07 -8.66
CA GLY A 150 -0.30 21.10 -7.38
C GLY A 150 -0.97 21.94 -6.29
N LYS A 151 -2.20 22.40 -6.49
CA LYS A 151 -2.96 23.11 -5.46
C LYS A 151 -3.50 22.13 -4.44
N ILE A 152 -3.30 22.39 -3.14
CA ILE A 152 -3.89 21.57 -2.06
C ILE A 152 -5.42 21.71 -2.10
N ILE A 153 -6.10 20.57 -2.17
CA ILE A 153 -7.55 20.42 -2.16
C ILE A 153 -8.06 19.62 -0.96
N GLY A 154 -7.16 19.06 -0.15
CA GLY A 154 -7.46 18.33 1.07
C GLY A 154 -6.23 18.15 1.94
N GLU A 155 -6.38 18.28 3.26
CA GLU A 155 -5.27 18.14 4.22
C GLU A 155 -5.01 16.69 4.64
N SER A 156 -5.94 15.77 4.38
CA SER A 156 -5.83 14.36 4.74
C SER A 156 -6.55 13.49 3.71
N TRP A 157 -5.78 12.66 3.03
CA TRP A 157 -6.32 11.62 2.13
C TRP A 157 -7.23 10.66 2.87
N ARG A 158 -6.83 10.24 4.07
CA ARG A 158 -7.59 9.31 4.91
C ARG A 158 -8.98 9.85 5.29
N GLN A 159 -9.05 11.15 5.61
CA GLN A 159 -10.34 11.79 5.91
C GLN A 159 -11.22 11.89 4.65
N MET A 160 -10.64 12.28 3.52
CA MET A 160 -11.37 12.43 2.26
C MET A 160 -11.88 11.10 1.72
N SER A 161 -11.06 10.05 1.79
CA SER A 161 -11.41 8.71 1.29
C SER A 161 -12.28 7.90 2.25
N GLY A 162 -12.39 8.31 3.53
CA GLY A 162 -13.11 7.56 4.56
C GLY A 162 -12.47 6.22 4.93
N ILE A 163 -11.21 6.00 4.55
CA ILE A 163 -10.48 4.77 4.80
C ILE A 163 -10.22 4.59 6.31
N PRO A 164 -10.51 3.42 6.90
CA PRO A 164 -10.20 3.15 8.29
C PRO A 164 -8.70 3.20 8.56
N GLU A 165 -8.30 3.76 9.71
CA GLU A 165 -6.89 3.81 10.10
C GLU A 165 -6.30 2.41 10.32
N ASN A 166 -7.06 1.51 10.91
CA ASN A 166 -6.63 0.15 11.22
C ASN A 166 -7.62 -0.85 10.62
N LEU A 167 -7.08 -1.90 10.01
CA LEU A 167 -7.84 -3.04 9.53
C LEU A 167 -7.45 -4.30 10.29
N SER A 168 -8.42 -5.17 10.57
CA SER A 168 -8.14 -6.53 11.05
C SER A 168 -7.60 -7.39 9.90
N LEU A 169 -6.85 -8.46 10.24
CA LEU A 169 -6.43 -9.45 9.23
C LEU A 169 -7.64 -9.97 8.44
N ARG A 170 -8.77 -10.23 9.10
CA ARG A 170 -10.00 -10.69 8.42
C ARG A 170 -10.55 -9.67 7.44
N ALA A 171 -10.44 -8.36 7.73
CA ALA A 171 -10.83 -7.33 6.77
C ALA A 171 -9.91 -7.35 5.53
N ILE A 172 -8.60 -7.52 5.73
CA ILE A 172 -7.64 -7.68 4.63
C ILE A 172 -7.94 -8.95 3.83
N LEU A 173 -8.27 -10.06 4.49
CA LEU A 173 -8.66 -11.32 3.84
C LEU A 173 -9.95 -11.21 3.00
N THR A 174 -10.83 -10.25 3.31
CA THR A 174 -12.02 -9.97 2.49
C THR A 174 -11.76 -9.01 1.32
N GLY A 175 -10.54 -8.53 1.15
CA GLY A 175 -10.16 -7.66 0.03
C GLY A 175 -10.08 -6.17 0.36
N TYR A 176 -10.27 -5.78 1.62
CA TYR A 176 -10.04 -4.39 2.01
C TYR A 176 -8.55 -4.10 2.20
N THR A 177 -8.14 -2.90 1.82
CA THR A 177 -6.84 -2.32 2.18
C THR A 177 -7.04 -0.91 2.69
N ASN A 178 -6.19 -0.50 3.64
CA ASN A 178 -6.10 0.89 4.12
C ASN A 178 -4.73 1.50 3.78
N VAL A 179 -3.90 0.75 3.12
CA VAL A 179 -2.55 1.14 2.74
C VAL A 179 -2.57 1.61 1.29
N THR A 180 -2.02 2.78 1.04
CA THR A 180 -1.73 3.30 -0.31
C THR A 180 -0.22 3.18 -0.52
N GLY A 181 0.21 2.51 -1.58
CA GLY A 181 1.59 2.12 -1.81
C GLY A 181 2.58 3.27 -1.67
N CYS A 182 2.34 4.38 -2.36
CA CYS A 182 3.22 5.55 -2.35
C CYS A 182 3.37 6.24 -0.98
N MET A 183 2.61 5.83 0.05
CA MET A 183 2.73 6.36 1.42
C MET A 183 3.50 5.43 2.36
N THR A 184 4.11 4.33 1.86
CA THR A 184 4.62 3.24 2.68
C THR A 184 6.14 3.12 2.72
N ILE A 185 6.60 2.50 3.81
CA ILE A 185 7.89 1.82 3.93
C ILE A 185 7.68 0.46 4.60
N PHE A 186 8.43 -0.56 4.22
CA PHE A 186 8.36 -1.87 4.84
C PHE A 186 9.73 -2.55 4.95
N LYS A 187 9.88 -3.50 5.87
CA LYS A 187 11.11 -4.28 6.08
C LYS A 187 11.38 -5.19 4.89
N ALA A 188 12.59 -5.18 4.36
CA ALA A 188 12.99 -5.97 3.19
C ALA A 188 12.83 -7.49 3.39
N LYS A 189 12.87 -7.98 4.64
CA LYS A 189 12.57 -9.40 4.95
C LYS A 189 11.22 -9.87 4.38
N LEU A 190 10.24 -8.96 4.21
CA LEU A 190 8.94 -9.29 3.62
C LEU A 190 9.02 -9.68 2.14
N LEU A 191 10.09 -9.32 1.42
CA LEU A 191 10.24 -9.69 0.01
C LEU A 191 10.17 -11.21 -0.22
N LYS A 192 10.61 -12.01 0.76
CA LYS A 192 10.53 -13.48 0.73
C LYS A 192 9.09 -14.00 0.68
N GLN A 193 8.13 -13.19 1.17
CA GLN A 193 6.70 -13.51 1.17
C GLN A 193 5.96 -12.78 0.03
N ILE A 194 6.43 -11.59 -0.35
CA ILE A 194 5.82 -10.77 -1.40
C ILE A 194 6.09 -11.35 -2.78
N LEU A 195 7.31 -11.84 -3.02
CA LEU A 195 7.72 -12.30 -4.34
C LEU A 195 7.60 -13.83 -4.51
N PRO A 196 7.10 -14.28 -5.67
CA PRO A 196 6.54 -13.47 -6.75
C PRO A 196 5.15 -12.90 -6.41
N ILE A 197 4.83 -11.69 -6.91
CA ILE A 197 3.47 -11.14 -6.79
C ILE A 197 2.55 -11.95 -7.72
N PRO A 198 1.46 -12.57 -7.22
CA PRO A 198 0.56 -13.35 -8.05
C PRO A 198 -0.06 -12.52 -9.17
N GLU A 199 -0.20 -13.11 -10.36
CA GLU A 199 -0.77 -12.40 -11.54
C GLU A 199 -2.21 -11.94 -11.32
N GLN A 200 -2.96 -12.64 -10.49
CA GLN A 200 -4.36 -12.34 -10.15
C GLN A 200 -4.50 -11.11 -9.23
N VAL A 201 -3.40 -10.65 -8.63
CA VAL A 201 -3.40 -9.44 -7.80
C VAL A 201 -3.62 -8.22 -8.70
N ALA A 202 -4.70 -7.48 -8.44
CA ALA A 202 -5.00 -6.27 -9.19
C ALA A 202 -4.05 -5.12 -8.82
N VAL A 203 -3.74 -4.99 -7.52
CA VAL A 203 -2.97 -3.88 -6.98
C VAL A 203 -1.89 -4.41 -6.03
N HIS A 204 -0.63 -4.09 -6.32
CA HIS A 204 0.53 -4.59 -5.60
C HIS A 204 0.54 -4.21 -4.11
N ASP A 205 0.06 -3.03 -3.75
CA ASP A 205 0.04 -2.57 -2.35
C ASP A 205 -0.94 -3.37 -1.48
N GLN A 206 -2.06 -3.85 -2.04
CA GLN A 206 -2.97 -4.76 -1.36
C GLN A 206 -2.29 -6.09 -1.01
N TRP A 207 -1.48 -6.63 -1.93
CA TRP A 207 -0.72 -7.85 -1.72
C TRP A 207 0.38 -7.67 -0.66
N ILE A 208 1.13 -6.58 -0.74
CA ILE A 208 2.17 -6.21 0.24
C ILE A 208 1.54 -6.03 1.63
N THR A 209 0.38 -5.38 1.71
CA THR A 209 -0.39 -5.21 2.95
C THR A 209 -0.77 -6.57 3.55
N PHE A 210 -1.26 -7.48 2.73
CA PHE A 210 -1.59 -8.85 3.16
C PHE A 210 -0.35 -9.57 3.71
N CYS A 211 0.76 -9.61 2.97
CA CYS A 211 1.99 -10.23 3.43
C CYS A 211 2.49 -9.61 4.74
N ALA A 212 2.45 -8.29 4.87
CA ALA A 212 2.86 -7.60 6.09
C ALA A 212 1.99 -7.93 7.31
N SER A 213 0.74 -8.33 7.10
CA SER A 213 -0.21 -8.69 8.17
C SER A 213 -0.05 -10.10 8.71
N LEU A 214 0.64 -11.00 7.98
CA LEU A 214 0.74 -12.42 8.33
C LEU A 214 1.67 -12.70 9.52
N ASP A 215 2.81 -12.03 9.59
CA ASP A 215 3.90 -12.30 10.55
C ASP A 215 3.75 -11.58 11.89
N ALA A 216 2.57 -11.05 12.20
CA ALA A 216 2.43 -10.25 13.40
C ALA A 216 1.22 -10.65 14.23
N PRO A 217 1.44 -11.14 15.46
CA PRO A 217 0.36 -11.40 16.38
C PRO A 217 -0.43 -10.11 16.65
N ASN A 218 -1.76 -10.23 16.66
CA ASN A 218 -2.69 -9.13 16.95
C ASN A 218 -2.64 -7.93 15.99
N ASN A 219 -2.39 -8.16 14.68
CA ASN A 219 -2.32 -7.13 13.63
C ASN A 219 -1.25 -6.04 13.86
N LYS A 220 -0.22 -6.32 14.64
CA LYS A 220 0.88 -5.38 14.88
C LYS A 220 1.85 -5.24 13.69
N GLY A 221 1.69 -6.04 12.63
CA GLY A 221 2.54 -6.00 11.45
C GLY A 221 2.42 -4.72 10.62
N ILE A 222 1.33 -3.97 10.79
CA ILE A 222 1.08 -2.73 10.05
C ILE A 222 0.85 -1.60 11.04
N LYS A 223 1.59 -0.51 10.88
CA LYS A 223 1.48 0.70 11.69
C LYS A 223 1.08 1.88 10.81
N SER A 224 0.01 2.55 11.19
CA SER A 224 -0.42 3.83 10.63
C SER A 224 0.13 5.00 11.44
N ILE A 225 0.52 6.07 10.77
CA ILE A 225 0.78 7.38 11.38
C ILE A 225 -0.11 8.44 10.73
N SER A 226 -0.47 9.47 11.50
CA SER A 226 -1.34 10.55 11.02
C SER A 226 -0.57 11.66 10.28
N ALA A 227 0.76 11.66 10.34
CA ALA A 227 1.58 12.65 9.65
C ALA A 227 1.43 12.49 8.13
N PRO A 228 1.20 13.57 7.37
CA PRO A 228 1.30 13.53 5.92
C PRO A 228 2.77 13.28 5.52
N VAL A 229 2.97 12.36 4.57
CA VAL A 229 4.30 12.00 4.08
C VAL A 229 4.48 12.33 2.58
N ILE A 230 3.38 12.59 1.89
CA ILE A 230 3.36 13.02 0.49
C ILE A 230 2.26 14.06 0.24
N GLN A 231 2.36 14.72 -0.89
CA GLN A 231 1.25 15.39 -1.56
C GLN A 231 0.75 14.44 -2.65
N TYR A 232 -0.39 13.78 -2.38
CA TYR A 232 -1.03 12.83 -3.28
C TYR A 232 -1.78 13.57 -4.38
N ARG A 233 -1.42 13.33 -5.64
CA ARG A 233 -1.99 14.04 -6.77
C ARG A 233 -3.20 13.32 -7.34
N ILE A 234 -4.32 14.07 -7.50
CA ILE A 234 -5.51 13.59 -8.19
C ILE A 234 -5.62 14.25 -9.55
N HIS A 235 -5.66 13.43 -10.60
CA HIS A 235 -5.87 13.85 -11.99
C HIS A 235 -6.61 12.75 -12.76
N GLY A 236 -7.06 13.05 -13.99
CA GLY A 236 -7.90 12.13 -14.76
C GLY A 236 -7.23 10.83 -15.24
N GLU A 237 -5.91 10.73 -15.09
CA GLU A 237 -5.08 9.60 -15.57
C GLU A 237 -4.54 8.74 -14.42
N ASN A 238 -4.97 8.96 -13.16
CA ASN A 238 -4.57 8.08 -12.07
C ASN A 238 -5.02 6.64 -12.35
N ALA A 239 -4.11 5.69 -12.20
CA ALA A 239 -4.40 4.26 -12.39
C ALA A 239 -5.45 3.76 -11.40
N ILE A 240 -5.42 4.29 -10.16
CA ILE A 240 -6.38 4.03 -9.08
C ILE A 240 -6.59 5.34 -8.34
N GLY A 241 -7.83 5.69 -7.97
CA GLY A 241 -8.07 6.94 -7.25
C GLY A 241 -9.55 7.28 -7.06
N LEU A 242 -9.82 8.46 -6.49
CA LEU A 242 -11.17 9.04 -6.39
C LEU A 242 -11.73 9.23 -7.80
N GLY A 243 -12.74 8.44 -8.17
CA GLY A 243 -13.41 8.53 -9.47
C GLY A 243 -13.71 7.19 -10.13
N GLN A 244 -13.02 6.12 -9.77
CA GLN A 244 -13.41 4.77 -10.20
C GLN A 244 -14.52 4.26 -9.29
N THR A 245 -15.77 4.62 -9.61
CA THR A 245 -16.95 4.09 -8.91
C THR A 245 -17.25 2.69 -9.44
N HIS A 246 -16.73 1.69 -8.76
CA HIS A 246 -17.25 0.34 -8.94
C HIS A 246 -18.66 0.28 -8.33
N THR A 247 -19.57 -0.40 -9.03
CA THR A 247 -20.87 -0.72 -8.42
C THR A 247 -20.66 -1.60 -7.18
N TRP A 248 -21.59 -1.57 -6.23
CA TRP A 248 -21.53 -2.42 -5.04
C TRP A 248 -21.30 -3.91 -5.40
N THR A 249 -22.00 -4.41 -6.44
CA THR A 249 -21.80 -5.77 -6.96
C THR A 249 -20.43 -5.97 -7.61
N GLY A 250 -19.87 -4.94 -8.22
CA GLY A 250 -18.50 -4.96 -8.76
C GLY A 250 -17.47 -5.14 -7.66
N ASN A 251 -17.58 -4.37 -6.56
CA ASN A 251 -16.71 -4.51 -5.40
C ASN A 251 -16.82 -5.91 -4.76
N LEU A 252 -18.04 -6.45 -4.63
CA LEU A 252 -18.22 -7.82 -4.11
C LEU A 252 -17.52 -8.87 -4.99
N LYS A 253 -17.56 -8.72 -6.31
CA LYS A 253 -16.85 -9.63 -7.24
C LYS A 253 -15.33 -9.53 -7.09
N LEU A 254 -14.79 -8.32 -6.96
CA LEU A 254 -13.36 -8.10 -6.73
C LEU A 254 -12.92 -8.71 -5.40
N ASN A 255 -13.66 -8.49 -4.33
CA ASN A 255 -13.41 -9.07 -3.02
C ASN A 255 -13.49 -10.61 -3.04
N LEU A 256 -14.43 -11.17 -3.80
CA LEU A 256 -14.54 -12.61 -3.98
C LEU A 256 -13.34 -13.18 -4.75
N GLN A 257 -12.89 -12.50 -5.81
CA GLN A 257 -11.70 -12.89 -6.57
C GLN A 257 -10.45 -12.87 -5.67
N TRP A 258 -10.29 -11.82 -4.86
CA TRP A 258 -9.23 -11.70 -3.88
C TRP A 258 -9.23 -12.88 -2.89
N ALA A 259 -10.36 -13.14 -2.22
CA ALA A 259 -10.47 -14.24 -1.25
C ALA A 259 -10.19 -15.62 -1.88
N LYS A 260 -10.66 -15.84 -3.12
CA LYS A 260 -10.37 -17.06 -3.89
C LYS A 260 -8.89 -17.17 -4.25
N MET A 261 -8.25 -16.07 -4.62
CA MET A 261 -6.82 -16.04 -4.91
C MET A 261 -6.01 -16.38 -3.66
N ILE A 262 -6.31 -15.77 -2.50
CA ILE A 262 -5.65 -16.09 -1.23
C ILE A 262 -5.73 -17.60 -0.93
N LEU A 263 -6.87 -18.23 -1.14
CA LEU A 263 -7.08 -19.66 -0.92
C LEU A 263 -6.10 -20.55 -1.72
N THR A 264 -5.60 -20.06 -2.86
CA THR A 264 -4.67 -20.80 -3.76
C THR A 264 -3.21 -20.49 -3.49
N THR A 265 -2.90 -19.56 -2.59
CA THR A 265 -1.52 -19.19 -2.26
C THR A 265 -0.96 -20.04 -1.12
N PRO A 266 0.37 -20.26 -1.06
CA PRO A 266 1.01 -20.91 0.09
C PRO A 266 0.73 -20.19 1.43
N HIS A 267 0.47 -18.90 1.39
CA HIS A 267 0.16 -18.10 2.57
C HIS A 267 -1.13 -18.52 3.26
N PHE A 268 -2.08 -19.11 2.54
CA PHE A 268 -3.32 -19.62 3.12
C PHE A 268 -3.06 -20.66 4.21
N GLU A 269 -2.08 -21.55 4.00
CA GLU A 269 -1.73 -22.59 4.95
C GLU A 269 -1.05 -22.04 6.23
N THR A 270 -0.52 -20.81 6.18
CA THR A 270 0.08 -20.16 7.34
C THR A 270 -0.95 -19.46 8.23
N LEU A 271 -2.18 -19.29 7.75
CA LEU A 271 -3.27 -18.71 8.54
C LEU A 271 -3.70 -19.63 9.67
N SER A 272 -4.21 -19.03 10.75
CA SER A 272 -4.85 -19.83 11.81
C SER A 272 -6.04 -20.65 11.27
N PRO A 273 -6.36 -21.82 11.87
CA PRO A 273 -7.53 -22.60 11.44
C PRO A 273 -8.82 -21.78 11.41
N SER A 274 -8.99 -20.84 12.35
CA SER A 274 -10.16 -19.97 12.42
C SER A 274 -10.22 -18.95 11.30
N ASP A 275 -9.06 -18.48 10.78
CA ASP A 275 -9.01 -17.53 9.67
C ASP A 275 -9.11 -18.26 8.33
N GLN A 276 -8.59 -19.48 8.21
CA GLN A 276 -8.84 -20.34 7.06
C GLN A 276 -10.34 -20.65 6.91
N GLU A 277 -11.03 -21.02 8.00
CA GLU A 277 -12.48 -21.24 7.99
C GLU A 277 -13.24 -19.95 7.67
N PHE A 278 -12.78 -18.80 8.18
CA PHE A 278 -13.36 -17.49 7.86
C PHE A 278 -13.30 -17.21 6.35
N VAL A 279 -12.16 -17.41 5.70
CA VAL A 279 -11.99 -17.18 4.25
C VAL A 279 -12.92 -18.09 3.45
N LYS A 280 -12.95 -19.40 3.76
CA LYS A 280 -13.85 -20.36 3.09
C LYS A 280 -15.31 -19.95 3.23
N ARG A 281 -15.72 -19.56 4.43
CA ARG A 281 -17.10 -19.14 4.71
C ARG A 281 -17.45 -17.79 4.08
N TYR A 282 -16.48 -16.86 4.00
CA TYR A 282 -16.65 -15.60 3.29
C TYR A 282 -16.88 -15.81 1.78
N ILE A 283 -16.11 -16.71 1.16
CA ILE A 283 -16.30 -17.09 -0.26
C ILE A 283 -17.70 -17.66 -0.49
N ALA A 284 -18.15 -18.59 0.37
CA ALA A 284 -19.49 -19.17 0.29
C ALA A 284 -20.59 -18.10 0.47
N TYR A 285 -20.40 -17.22 1.46
CA TYR A 285 -21.31 -16.10 1.72
C TYR A 285 -21.44 -15.16 0.51
N VAL A 286 -20.33 -14.71 -0.09
CA VAL A 286 -20.40 -13.78 -1.22
C VAL A 286 -20.95 -14.45 -2.48
N ASN A 287 -20.64 -15.73 -2.74
CA ASN A 287 -21.25 -16.48 -3.82
C ASN A 287 -22.78 -16.56 -3.66
N ASP A 288 -23.26 -16.87 -2.45
CA ASP A 288 -24.69 -16.93 -2.16
C ASP A 288 -25.35 -15.54 -2.26
N LEU A 289 -24.68 -14.49 -1.76
CA LEU A 289 -25.15 -13.10 -1.83
C LEU A 289 -25.33 -12.61 -3.29
N LEU A 290 -24.45 -13.04 -4.20
CA LEU A 290 -24.50 -12.69 -5.60
C LEU A 290 -25.56 -13.49 -6.38
N SER A 291 -25.91 -14.72 -5.95
CA SER A 291 -26.74 -15.66 -6.68
C SER A 291 -28.17 -15.84 -6.13
N LYS A 292 -28.36 -15.65 -4.82
CA LYS A 292 -29.64 -15.91 -4.12
C LYS A 292 -30.33 -14.62 -3.72
N PRO A 293 -31.67 -14.57 -3.73
CA PRO A 293 -32.41 -13.37 -3.33
C PRO A 293 -32.36 -13.09 -1.82
N PHE A 294 -32.22 -14.14 -0.99
CA PHE A 294 -32.19 -14.04 0.46
C PHE A 294 -31.36 -15.15 1.08
N ILE A 295 -30.51 -14.81 2.09
CA ILE A 295 -29.53 -15.72 2.69
C ILE A 295 -29.48 -15.60 4.24
N PRO A 296 -30.60 -15.83 4.94
CA PRO A 296 -30.71 -15.62 6.39
C PRO A 296 -29.78 -16.52 7.21
N GLN A 297 -29.32 -17.63 6.68
CA GLN A 297 -28.39 -18.56 7.33
C GLN A 297 -27.05 -17.92 7.69
N TYR A 298 -26.69 -16.77 7.07
CA TYR A 298 -25.46 -16.04 7.37
C TYR A 298 -25.63 -14.94 8.41
N LEU A 299 -26.85 -14.62 8.88
CA LEU A 299 -27.13 -13.47 9.76
C LEU A 299 -26.23 -13.45 11.00
N VAL A 300 -26.18 -14.56 11.75
CA VAL A 300 -25.37 -14.66 12.98
C VAL A 300 -23.87 -14.56 12.67
N TRP A 301 -23.44 -15.17 11.57
CA TRP A 301 -22.03 -15.12 11.17
C TRP A 301 -21.62 -13.71 10.72
N ILE A 302 -22.46 -13.03 9.94
CA ILE A 302 -22.22 -11.62 9.55
C ILE A 302 -22.16 -10.73 10.78
N ALA A 303 -23.11 -10.88 11.72
CA ALA A 303 -23.14 -10.09 12.94
C ALA A 303 -21.85 -10.23 13.77
N ARG A 304 -21.32 -11.45 13.90
CA ARG A 304 -20.06 -11.73 14.61
C ARG A 304 -18.82 -11.18 13.88
N ASN A 305 -18.88 -11.02 12.56
CA ASN A 305 -17.77 -10.60 11.73
C ASN A 305 -17.98 -9.23 11.08
N ALA A 306 -18.98 -8.45 11.51
CA ALA A 306 -19.39 -7.21 10.86
C ALA A 306 -18.25 -6.18 10.74
N SER A 307 -17.36 -6.07 11.73
CA SER A 307 -16.22 -5.17 11.69
C SER A 307 -15.15 -5.55 10.65
N SER A 308 -15.10 -6.83 10.29
CA SER A 308 -14.18 -7.33 9.25
C SER A 308 -14.82 -7.29 7.85
N ILE A 309 -16.13 -7.56 7.74
CA ILE A 309 -16.84 -7.57 6.47
C ILE A 309 -17.19 -6.15 6.01
N TYR A 310 -17.44 -5.23 6.96
CA TYR A 310 -17.81 -3.83 6.73
C TYR A 310 -16.92 -2.87 7.54
N PRO A 311 -15.60 -2.87 7.32
CA PRO A 311 -14.67 -2.12 8.16
C PRO A 311 -14.86 -0.59 8.07
N HIS A 312 -15.41 -0.09 6.95
CA HIS A 312 -15.69 1.33 6.71
C HIS A 312 -16.94 1.84 7.43
N VAL A 313 -17.78 0.94 7.96
CA VAL A 313 -19.06 1.32 8.59
C VAL A 313 -18.85 1.73 10.04
N LYS A 314 -19.12 2.99 10.33
CA LYS A 314 -18.99 3.57 11.68
C LYS A 314 -20.33 3.51 12.43
N GLY A 315 -20.25 3.30 13.75
CA GLY A 315 -21.41 3.32 14.64
C GLY A 315 -22.29 2.07 14.60
N ILE A 316 -23.03 1.85 15.70
CA ILE A 316 -23.90 0.69 15.88
C ILE A 316 -25.08 0.66 14.89
N PRO A 317 -25.80 1.78 14.66
CA PRO A 317 -26.93 1.76 13.73
C PRO A 317 -26.53 1.44 12.30
N GLY A 318 -25.39 1.99 11.83
CA GLY A 318 -24.85 1.68 10.51
C GLY A 318 -24.48 0.21 10.36
N LYS A 319 -23.84 -0.39 11.37
CA LYS A 319 -23.50 -1.82 11.37
C LYS A 319 -24.74 -2.70 11.33
N ILE A 320 -25.77 -2.40 12.14
CA ILE A 320 -27.04 -3.17 12.12
C ILE A 320 -27.65 -3.13 10.72
N LEU A 321 -27.71 -1.95 10.09
CA LEU A 321 -28.27 -1.80 8.76
C LEU A 321 -27.49 -2.63 7.72
N HIS A 322 -26.15 -2.61 7.78
CA HIS A 322 -25.32 -3.40 6.87
C HIS A 322 -25.42 -4.92 7.11
N ILE A 323 -25.61 -5.34 8.36
CA ILE A 323 -25.89 -6.76 8.69
C ILE A 323 -27.22 -7.19 8.06
N LEU A 324 -28.26 -6.37 8.15
CA LEU A 324 -29.56 -6.66 7.53
C LEU A 324 -29.46 -6.65 6.00
N TYR A 325 -28.78 -5.69 5.40
CA TYR A 325 -28.52 -5.71 3.96
C TYR A 325 -27.66 -6.91 3.53
N GLY A 326 -26.74 -7.37 4.38
CA GLY A 326 -25.87 -8.51 4.11
C GLY A 326 -26.57 -9.86 3.96
N ILE A 327 -27.84 -9.96 4.32
CA ILE A 327 -28.68 -11.17 4.07
C ILE A 327 -29.64 -11.00 2.88
N VAL A 328 -29.70 -9.82 2.29
CA VAL A 328 -30.52 -9.53 1.10
C VAL A 328 -29.64 -9.66 -0.14
N GLY A 329 -30.01 -10.52 -1.05
CA GLY A 329 -29.23 -10.81 -2.24
C GLY A 329 -29.01 -9.60 -3.15
N ALA A 330 -27.89 -9.61 -3.83
CA ALA A 330 -27.44 -8.51 -4.69
C ALA A 330 -28.46 -8.11 -5.75
N SER A 331 -29.21 -9.07 -6.30
CA SER A 331 -30.26 -8.82 -7.29
C SER A 331 -31.40 -7.95 -6.75
N ILE A 332 -31.76 -8.06 -5.48
CA ILE A 332 -32.79 -7.24 -4.84
C ILE A 332 -32.24 -5.84 -4.54
N ILE A 333 -31.03 -5.75 -3.97
CA ILE A 333 -30.39 -4.45 -3.65
C ILE A 333 -30.23 -3.62 -4.90
N THR A 334 -29.75 -4.20 -5.99
CA THR A 334 -29.57 -3.48 -7.26
C THR A 334 -30.91 -2.95 -7.81
N LYS A 335 -32.01 -3.70 -7.66
CA LYS A 335 -33.34 -3.23 -8.07
C LYS A 335 -33.86 -2.07 -7.24
N ILE A 336 -33.51 -2.01 -5.93
CA ILE A 336 -33.92 -0.94 -5.03
C ILE A 336 -33.07 0.33 -5.26
N SER A 337 -31.76 0.17 -5.45
CA SER A 337 -30.84 1.30 -5.66
C SER A 337 -30.90 1.90 -7.05
N GLY A 338 -31.24 1.14 -8.07
CA GLY A 338 -31.44 1.60 -9.46
C GLY A 338 -32.72 2.41 -9.69
N LYS A 339 -33.53 2.65 -8.65
CA LYS A 339 -34.70 3.51 -8.67
C LYS A 339 -34.48 4.89 -8.01
N ARG A 340 -33.23 5.28 -7.75
CA ARG A 340 -32.86 6.60 -7.24
C ARG A 340 -32.06 7.40 -8.24
#